data_69ba5bf866edfef21839f3c8df60eac3
#
_entry.id   69ba5bf866edfef21839f3c8df60eac3
#
_cell.length_a   1.000
_cell.length_b   1.000
_cell.length_c   1.000
_cell.angle_alpha   90.00
_cell.angle_beta   90.00
_cell.angle_gamma   90.00
#
_symmetry.space_group_name_H-M   'P 1'
#
loop_
_entity.id
_entity.type
_entity.pdbx_description
1 polymer ?
#
loop_
_entity_poly.entity_id
_entity_poly.type
_entity_poly.pdbx_seq_one_letter_code
_entity_poly.pdbx_strand_id
1 'polypeptide(L)'
;RMERHGETGLQVARMLEAHPDVAWVSYPYLPSHAAHDVARRQMANGSGMMSFDLRDGFDGARRLLSRLRLIPRAVSLGDTESLITHPASLNRARRKIRPDATLAPGVGDDLLRLSVGLEDTRDIVDDLRQALAR
;
A
#
# COMPACT_ATOMS: atom_id res chain seq x y z
N ARG A 1 -13.20 7.96 12.98
CA ARG A 1 -11.85 7.78 12.38
C ARG A 1 -11.83 6.60 11.43
N MET A 2 -12.23 5.40 11.87
CA MET A 2 -12.22 4.20 11.01
C MET A 2 -13.13 4.29 9.78
N GLU A 3 -14.24 4.97 9.85
CA GLU A 3 -15.09 5.27 8.67
C GLU A 3 -14.29 6.04 7.61
N ARG A 4 -13.63 7.11 8.02
CA ARG A 4 -12.80 7.93 7.11
C ARG A 4 -11.65 7.12 6.49
N HIS A 5 -10.94 6.31 7.29
CA HIS A 5 -9.91 5.41 6.76
C HIS A 5 -10.49 4.44 5.71
N GLY A 6 -11.67 3.87 5.97
CA GLY A 6 -12.32 2.93 5.06
C GLY A 6 -12.79 3.57 3.76
N GLU A 7 -13.37 4.78 3.82
CA GLU A 7 -13.81 5.54 2.65
C GLU A 7 -12.63 5.93 1.75
N THR A 8 -11.60 6.52 2.35
CA THR A 8 -10.39 6.93 1.62
C THR A 8 -9.63 5.69 1.10
N GLY A 9 -9.50 4.65 1.94
CA GLY A 9 -8.83 3.40 1.55
C GLY A 9 -9.48 2.76 0.33
N LEU A 10 -10.81 2.71 0.26
CA LEU A 10 -11.51 2.16 -0.91
C LEU A 10 -11.28 2.97 -2.18
N GLN A 11 -11.28 4.31 -2.08
CA GLN A 11 -11.02 5.18 -3.24
C GLN A 11 -9.59 5.03 -3.74
N VAL A 12 -8.61 5.01 -2.83
CA VAL A 12 -7.20 4.79 -3.17
C VAL A 12 -6.99 3.40 -3.78
N ALA A 13 -7.58 2.35 -3.20
CA ALA A 13 -7.45 0.98 -3.72
C ALA A 13 -8.02 0.86 -5.15
N ARG A 14 -9.17 1.47 -5.43
CA ARG A 14 -9.78 1.51 -6.77
C ARG A 14 -8.90 2.26 -7.78
N MET A 15 -8.33 3.39 -7.37
CA MET A 15 -7.43 4.16 -8.23
C MET A 15 -6.18 3.36 -8.57
N LEU A 16 -5.56 2.71 -7.58
CA LEU A 16 -4.39 1.85 -7.80
C LEU A 16 -4.72 0.66 -8.70
N GLU A 17 -5.84 -0.04 -8.45
CA GLU A 17 -6.27 -1.20 -9.27
C GLU A 17 -6.50 -0.83 -10.74
N ALA A 18 -7.00 0.37 -11.00
CA ALA A 18 -7.22 0.88 -12.36
C ALA A 18 -5.96 1.43 -13.03
N HIS A 19 -4.85 1.58 -12.30
CA HIS A 19 -3.64 2.20 -12.84
C HIS A 19 -2.84 1.19 -13.70
N PRO A 20 -2.41 1.54 -14.94
CA PRO A 20 -1.75 0.61 -15.87
C PRO A 20 -0.41 0.07 -15.36
N ASP A 21 0.31 0.81 -14.52
CA ASP A 21 1.60 0.40 -13.96
C ASP A 21 1.48 -0.43 -12.68
N VAL A 22 0.27 -0.59 -12.13
CA VAL A 22 0.00 -1.44 -10.97
C VAL A 22 -0.31 -2.87 -11.45
N ALA A 23 0.38 -3.85 -10.88
CA ALA A 23 0.21 -5.25 -11.24
C ALA A 23 -1.00 -5.89 -10.55
N TRP A 24 -1.16 -5.62 -9.25
CA TRP A 24 -2.30 -6.05 -8.44
C TRP A 24 -2.42 -5.19 -7.16
N VAL A 25 -3.62 -5.23 -6.57
CA VAL A 25 -3.92 -4.59 -5.28
C VAL A 25 -4.62 -5.63 -4.39
N SER A 26 -4.16 -5.75 -3.15
CA SER A 26 -4.83 -6.52 -2.11
C SER A 26 -5.51 -5.57 -1.14
N TYR A 27 -6.83 -5.46 -1.26
CA TYR A 27 -7.69 -4.67 -0.37
C TYR A 27 -9.04 -5.37 -0.20
N PRO A 28 -9.48 -5.66 1.03
CA PRO A 28 -10.63 -6.57 1.27
C PRO A 28 -11.94 -6.12 0.63
N TYR A 29 -12.13 -4.83 0.42
CA TYR A 29 -13.37 -4.27 -0.15
C TYR A 29 -13.32 -4.07 -1.68
N LEU A 30 -12.25 -4.49 -2.36
CA LEU A 30 -12.25 -4.64 -3.82
C LEU A 30 -12.92 -5.98 -4.21
N PRO A 31 -13.79 -6.00 -5.22
CA PRO A 31 -14.40 -7.24 -5.72
C PRO A 31 -13.39 -8.28 -6.21
N SER A 32 -12.21 -7.84 -6.63
CA SER A 32 -11.09 -8.69 -7.06
C SER A 32 -10.39 -9.42 -5.91
N HIS A 33 -10.61 -9.02 -4.66
CA HIS A 33 -9.96 -9.64 -3.51
C HIS A 33 -10.56 -11.02 -3.22
N ALA A 34 -9.71 -12.05 -3.05
CA ALA A 34 -10.14 -13.43 -2.87
C ALA A 34 -11.10 -13.65 -1.69
N ALA A 35 -10.98 -12.85 -0.62
CA ALA A 35 -11.85 -12.92 0.55
C ALA A 35 -12.90 -11.78 0.61
N HIS A 36 -13.25 -11.17 -0.53
CA HIS A 36 -14.17 -10.03 -0.57
C HIS A 36 -15.51 -10.32 0.13
N ASP A 37 -16.13 -11.44 -0.19
CA ASP A 37 -17.44 -11.81 0.39
C ASP A 37 -17.38 -12.05 1.90
N VAL A 38 -16.26 -12.59 2.38
CA VAL A 38 -16.03 -12.78 3.83
C VAL A 38 -15.86 -11.41 4.50
N ALA A 39 -15.03 -10.55 3.92
CA ALA A 39 -14.81 -9.20 4.43
C ALA A 39 -16.12 -8.39 4.50
N ARG A 40 -16.95 -8.47 3.46
CA ARG A 40 -18.25 -7.80 3.43
C ARG A 40 -19.23 -8.26 4.50
N ARG A 41 -19.13 -9.52 4.93
CA ARG A 41 -19.97 -10.07 6.02
C ARG A 41 -19.44 -9.78 7.40
N GLN A 42 -18.10 -9.69 7.56
CA GLN A 42 -17.46 -9.64 8.89
C GLN A 42 -16.92 -8.27 9.27
N MET A 43 -16.64 -7.40 8.29
CA MET A 43 -16.03 -6.08 8.51
C MET A 43 -17.05 -4.96 8.25
N ALA A 44 -17.02 -3.93 9.06
CA ALA A 44 -17.84 -2.72 8.85
C ALA A 44 -17.37 -1.89 7.66
N ASN A 45 -16.06 -1.92 7.35
CA ASN A 45 -15.43 -1.27 6.19
C ASN A 45 -14.10 -1.97 5.86
N GLY A 46 -13.48 -1.60 4.74
CA GLY A 46 -12.23 -2.20 4.28
C GLY A 46 -10.96 -1.73 5.00
N SER A 47 -11.08 -0.85 5.99
CA SER A 47 -9.96 -0.18 6.68
C SER A 47 -9.12 0.73 5.78
N GLY A 48 -8.01 1.27 6.31
CA GLY A 48 -7.03 2.06 5.54
C GLY A 48 -5.82 1.25 5.06
N MET A 49 -5.81 -0.08 5.29
CA MET A 49 -4.64 -0.91 4.99
C MET A 49 -4.78 -1.62 3.65
N MET A 50 -3.75 -1.51 2.82
CA MET A 50 -3.67 -2.24 1.56
C MET A 50 -2.23 -2.59 1.20
N SER A 51 -2.08 -3.58 0.32
CA SER A 51 -0.81 -3.91 -0.33
C SER A 51 -1.00 -3.88 -1.83
N PHE A 52 0.06 -3.56 -2.56
CA PHE A 52 0.05 -3.56 -4.02
C PHE A 52 1.46 -3.77 -4.57
N ASP A 53 1.54 -4.25 -5.80
CA ASP A 53 2.78 -4.39 -6.55
C ASP A 53 2.72 -3.59 -7.85
N LEU A 54 3.90 -3.19 -8.32
CA LEU A 54 4.06 -2.51 -9.59
C LEU A 54 4.59 -3.47 -10.67
N ARG A 55 4.18 -3.27 -11.93
CA ARG A 55 4.63 -4.12 -13.06
C ARG A 55 6.12 -4.07 -13.29
N ASP A 56 6.76 -2.91 -12.97
CA ASP A 56 8.21 -2.74 -13.05
C ASP A 56 8.94 -3.30 -11.80
N GLY A 57 8.25 -4.01 -10.92
CA GLY A 57 8.81 -4.69 -9.77
C GLY A 57 9.55 -3.76 -8.80
N PHE A 58 10.72 -4.20 -8.33
CA PHE A 58 11.54 -3.45 -7.37
C PHE A 58 11.92 -2.03 -7.85
N ASP A 59 12.26 -1.86 -9.13
CA ASP A 59 12.62 -0.55 -9.66
C ASP A 59 11.43 0.40 -9.72
N GLY A 60 10.25 -0.12 -10.05
CA GLY A 60 8.99 0.62 -9.96
C GLY A 60 8.70 1.09 -8.54
N ALA A 61 8.80 0.18 -7.56
CA ALA A 61 8.62 0.49 -6.15
C ALA A 61 9.60 1.58 -5.67
N ARG A 62 10.87 1.47 -6.06
CA ARG A 62 11.89 2.47 -5.72
C ARG A 62 11.59 3.84 -6.31
N ARG A 63 11.17 3.89 -7.59
CA ARG A 63 10.79 5.15 -8.26
C ARG A 63 9.60 5.81 -7.56
N LEU A 64 8.53 5.06 -7.31
CA LEU A 64 7.36 5.55 -6.61
C LEU A 64 7.75 6.14 -5.26
N LEU A 65 8.46 5.38 -4.43
CA LEU A 65 8.87 5.82 -3.09
C LEU A 65 9.76 7.07 -3.10
N SER A 66 10.55 7.30 -4.16
CA SER A 66 11.39 8.48 -4.27
C SER A 66 10.64 9.74 -4.71
N ARG A 67 9.44 9.59 -5.26
CA ARG A 67 8.63 10.68 -5.82
C ARG A 67 7.46 11.10 -4.94
N LEU A 68 7.09 10.28 -3.95
CA LEU A 68 6.07 10.65 -2.99
C LEU A 68 6.47 11.94 -2.25
N ARG A 69 5.50 12.83 -2.05
CA ARG A 69 5.68 14.14 -1.42
C ARG A 69 4.88 14.29 -0.14
N LEU A 70 3.69 13.69 -0.10
CA LEU A 70 2.81 13.71 1.06
C LEU A 70 3.02 12.48 1.94
N ILE A 71 3.17 11.30 1.35
CA ILE A 71 3.20 10.01 2.06
C ILE A 71 4.63 9.65 2.44
N PRO A 72 5.03 9.74 3.73
CA PRO A 72 6.36 9.38 4.18
C PRO A 72 6.56 7.85 4.23
N ARG A 73 7.82 7.44 4.08
CA ARG A 73 8.21 6.04 4.30
C ARG A 73 8.39 5.78 5.79
N ALA A 74 7.53 4.95 6.35
CA ALA A 74 7.60 4.56 7.76
C ALA A 74 7.05 3.16 7.98
N VAL A 75 7.50 2.51 9.06
CA VAL A 75 7.09 1.13 9.41
C VAL A 75 5.78 1.06 10.19
N SER A 76 5.28 2.18 10.71
CA SER A 76 4.02 2.24 11.45
C SER A 76 2.80 2.05 10.54
N LEU A 77 1.62 1.98 11.14
CA LEU A 77 0.35 1.87 10.43
C LEU A 77 -0.81 2.38 11.30
N GLY A 78 -1.95 2.68 10.67
CA GLY A 78 -3.18 3.04 11.38
C GLY A 78 -3.15 4.43 12.03
N ASP A 79 -2.23 5.27 11.64
CA ASP A 79 -2.08 6.63 12.16
C ASP A 79 -3.01 7.61 11.43
N THR A 80 -3.05 8.86 11.92
CA THR A 80 -3.76 9.96 11.28
C THR A 80 -3.11 10.41 9.96
N GLU A 81 -1.80 10.16 9.80
CA GLU A 81 -1.06 10.38 8.55
C GLU A 81 -0.91 9.09 7.74
N SER A 82 -0.91 9.25 6.42
CA SER A 82 -0.66 8.15 5.48
C SER A 82 0.81 7.73 5.53
N LEU A 83 1.06 6.41 5.54
CA LEU A 83 2.40 5.84 5.65
C LEU A 83 2.58 4.73 4.62
N ILE A 84 3.75 4.67 3.99
CA ILE A 84 4.08 3.61 3.04
C ILE A 84 5.35 2.87 3.45
N THR A 85 5.33 1.55 3.30
CA THR A 85 6.46 0.67 3.63
C THR A 85 6.79 -0.23 2.45
N HIS A 86 8.09 -0.44 2.22
CA HIS A 86 8.61 -1.46 1.32
C HIS A 86 9.31 -2.55 2.15
N PRO A 87 8.63 -3.67 2.46
CA PRO A 87 9.14 -4.69 3.39
C PRO A 87 10.48 -5.29 2.97
N ALA A 88 10.70 -5.50 1.67
CA ALA A 88 11.95 -6.04 1.17
C ALA A 88 13.16 -5.14 1.48
N SER A 89 13.03 -3.82 1.35
CA SER A 89 14.09 -2.87 1.72
C SER A 89 14.42 -2.91 3.21
N LEU A 90 13.41 -3.04 4.07
CA LEU A 90 13.60 -3.17 5.52
C LEU A 90 14.31 -4.47 5.86
N ASN A 91 13.96 -5.57 5.21
CA ASN A 91 14.59 -6.87 5.45
C ASN A 91 16.03 -6.93 4.93
N ARG A 92 16.33 -6.27 3.80
CA ARG A 92 17.73 -6.14 3.33
C ARG A 92 18.59 -5.35 4.34
N ALA A 93 18.05 -4.31 4.95
CA ALA A 93 18.72 -3.57 6.02
C ALA A 93 18.91 -4.45 7.28
N ARG A 94 17.88 -5.23 7.64
CA ARG A 94 17.94 -6.18 8.77
C ARG A 94 18.94 -7.32 8.54
N ARG A 95 19.05 -7.85 7.32
CA ARG A 95 20.02 -8.91 6.97
C ARG A 95 21.48 -8.46 7.12
N LYS A 96 21.77 -7.17 7.02
CA LYS A 96 23.11 -6.65 7.34
C LYS A 96 23.43 -6.79 8.83
N ILE A 97 22.42 -6.79 9.69
CA ILE A 97 22.54 -6.90 11.15
C ILE A 97 22.26 -8.36 11.61
N ARG A 98 21.33 -9.04 10.92
CA ARG A 98 20.91 -10.42 11.18
C ARG A 98 20.87 -11.20 9.86
N PRO A 99 21.95 -11.92 9.50
CA PRO A 99 22.04 -12.63 8.21
C PRO A 99 20.99 -13.73 8.02
N ASP A 100 20.44 -14.25 9.12
CA ASP A 100 19.40 -15.30 9.17
C ASP A 100 17.97 -14.78 8.99
N ALA A 101 17.76 -13.45 8.94
CA ALA A 101 16.44 -12.88 8.74
C ALA A 101 15.90 -13.19 7.33
N THR A 102 14.80 -13.93 7.28
CA THR A 102 14.08 -14.25 6.04
C THR A 102 12.84 -13.38 5.86
N LEU A 103 12.45 -13.16 4.61
CA LEU A 103 11.13 -12.59 4.29
C LEU A 103 10.04 -13.58 4.72
N ALA A 104 8.91 -13.04 5.21
CA ALA A 104 7.73 -13.87 5.40
C ALA A 104 7.34 -14.52 4.07
N PRO A 105 6.84 -15.77 4.06
CA PRO A 105 6.36 -16.42 2.85
C PRO A 105 5.31 -15.55 2.15
N GLY A 106 5.41 -15.40 0.82
CA GLY A 106 4.48 -14.62 0.01
C GLY A 106 4.78 -13.11 -0.07
N VAL A 107 5.83 -12.62 0.59
CA VAL A 107 6.26 -11.22 0.44
C VAL A 107 7.35 -11.15 -0.62
N GLY A 108 7.00 -10.65 -1.80
CA GLY A 108 7.92 -10.39 -2.89
C GLY A 108 8.84 -9.18 -2.64
N ASP A 109 9.85 -9.05 -3.49
CA ASP A 109 10.81 -7.93 -3.43
C ASP A 109 10.22 -6.58 -3.90
N ASP A 110 9.03 -6.60 -4.46
CA ASP A 110 8.30 -5.49 -5.08
C ASP A 110 7.08 -5.02 -4.28
N LEU A 111 6.64 -5.79 -3.27
CA LEU A 111 5.46 -5.50 -2.48
C LEU A 111 5.58 -4.17 -1.72
N LEU A 112 4.57 -3.33 -1.87
CA LEU A 112 4.36 -2.10 -1.13
C LEU A 112 3.16 -2.25 -0.18
N ARG A 113 3.29 -1.77 1.05
CA ARG A 113 2.22 -1.70 2.03
C ARG A 113 1.88 -0.24 2.31
N LEU A 114 0.65 0.15 2.06
CA LEU A 114 0.12 1.48 2.32
C LEU A 114 -0.84 1.45 3.50
N SER A 115 -0.65 2.36 4.45
CA SER A 115 -1.59 2.70 5.50
C SER A 115 -2.12 4.10 5.22
N VAL A 116 -3.37 4.20 4.81
CA VAL A 116 -4.03 5.46 4.50
C VAL A 116 -4.42 6.18 5.79
N GLY A 117 -4.09 7.45 5.89
CA GLY A 117 -4.41 8.33 7.02
C GLY A 117 -5.75 9.06 6.90
N LEU A 118 -5.81 10.27 7.46
CA LEU A 118 -7.01 11.11 7.51
C LEU A 118 -6.89 12.37 6.65
N GLU A 119 -5.86 12.50 5.85
CA GLU A 119 -5.67 13.60 4.90
C GLU A 119 -6.83 13.66 3.89
N ASP A 120 -6.94 14.72 3.14
CA ASP A 120 -7.91 14.76 2.04
C ASP A 120 -7.63 13.63 1.04
N THR A 121 -8.67 12.90 0.68
CA THR A 121 -8.56 11.74 -0.23
C THR A 121 -7.95 12.14 -1.57
N ARG A 122 -8.22 13.36 -2.06
CA ARG A 122 -7.68 13.86 -3.33
C ARG A 122 -6.18 14.06 -3.24
N ASP A 123 -5.69 14.60 -2.13
CA ASP A 123 -4.26 14.84 -1.92
C ASP A 123 -3.48 13.52 -1.91
N ILE A 124 -4.01 12.48 -1.25
CA ILE A 124 -3.40 11.13 -1.25
C ILE A 124 -3.39 10.54 -2.66
N VAL A 125 -4.52 10.62 -3.37
CA VAL A 125 -4.67 10.11 -4.74
C VAL A 125 -3.74 10.84 -5.70
N ASP A 126 -3.63 12.16 -5.59
CA ASP A 126 -2.80 12.99 -6.47
C ASP A 126 -1.30 12.76 -6.19
N ASP A 127 -0.92 12.56 -4.91
CA ASP A 127 0.46 12.20 -4.56
C ASP A 127 0.85 10.84 -5.15
N LEU A 128 -0.02 9.84 -5.04
CA LEU A 128 0.22 8.53 -5.65
C LEU A 128 0.27 8.60 -7.18
N ARG A 129 -0.65 9.32 -7.82
CA ARG A 129 -0.69 9.47 -9.28
C ARG A 129 0.57 10.15 -9.82
N GLN A 130 0.99 11.25 -9.21
CA GLN A 130 2.20 11.95 -9.65
C GLN A 130 3.45 11.09 -9.43
N ALA A 131 3.50 10.29 -8.37
CA ALA A 131 4.61 9.39 -8.10
C ALA A 131 4.66 8.18 -9.06
N LEU A 132 3.49 7.71 -9.53
CA LEU A 132 3.36 6.64 -10.53
C LEU A 132 3.61 7.13 -11.97
N ALA A 133 3.48 8.42 -12.24
CA ALA A 133 3.69 8.97 -13.59
C ALA A 133 5.12 8.65 -14.11
N ARG A 134 5.21 8.31 -15.42
CA ARG A 134 6.48 8.01 -16.10
C ARG A 134 7.25 9.26 -16.44
#